data_ba2b675ca3cae93bee039c6c840dee3b
#
_entry.id   ba2b675ca3cae93bee039c6c840dee3b
#
_cell.length_a   1.000
_cell.length_b   1.000
_cell.length_c   1.000
_cell.angle_alpha   90.00
_cell.angle_beta   90.00
_cell.angle_gamma   90.00
#
_symmetry.space_group_name_H-M   'P 1'
#
loop_
_entity.id
_entity.type
_entity.pdbx_description
1 polymer ?
#
loop_
_entity_poly.entity_id
_entity_poly.type
_entity_poly.pdbx_seq_one_letter_code
_entity_poly.pdbx_strand_id
1 'polypeptide(L)'
;MILVAGATGNIGSSLLGELHATGVGPLRGLTRNAARAALPDGVAVVEADLARPASLRPALEGVRSLFLVPHLGPDADILRAARLAGVEHVVSVSSLTVRTHPHLGPAAEHLAVERLVQDSGMAWTILRPTQFASNALLWADTIREFGTVRVAYADTALPTIHPADIASVARLALTEPGHHGATYELTGPAPVSARQQVATIATALGRQVPFAEVSRGEAHAWMVAAFGPEAADAVLDVTGGDVNDELLRVRDTVPRLTGAPGRPFQQWVAENVAAFR
;
A
#
# COMPACT_ATOMS: atom_id res chain seq x y z
N MET A 1 -5.45 22.59 -0.15
CA MET A 1 -5.07 21.65 -1.24
C MET A 1 -4.52 20.38 -0.63
N ILE A 2 -4.91 19.22 -1.17
CA ILE A 2 -4.36 17.92 -0.79
C ILE A 2 -3.42 17.44 -1.89
N LEU A 3 -2.19 17.07 -1.54
CA LEU A 3 -1.22 16.42 -2.44
C LEU A 3 -1.19 14.92 -2.17
N VAL A 4 -1.37 14.12 -3.23
CA VAL A 4 -1.22 12.66 -3.17
C VAL A 4 0.09 12.27 -3.86
N ALA A 5 1.09 11.90 -3.07
CA ALA A 5 2.33 11.33 -3.58
C ALA A 5 2.09 9.86 -3.97
N GLY A 6 2.62 9.43 -5.12
CA GLY A 6 2.29 8.11 -5.68
C GLY A 6 0.88 8.05 -6.30
N ALA A 7 0.43 9.14 -6.94
CA ALA A 7 -0.91 9.33 -7.50
C ALA A 7 -1.37 8.24 -8.48
N THR A 8 -0.45 7.57 -9.17
CA THR A 8 -0.72 6.49 -10.14
C THR A 8 -0.52 5.08 -9.55
N GLY A 9 -0.18 4.99 -8.26
CA GLY A 9 -0.01 3.71 -7.57
C GLY A 9 -1.33 3.14 -7.03
N ASN A 10 -1.29 1.91 -6.53
CA ASN A 10 -2.47 1.15 -6.08
C ASN A 10 -3.34 1.88 -5.05
N ILE A 11 -2.74 2.57 -4.08
CA ILE A 11 -3.47 3.32 -3.05
C ILE A 11 -3.78 4.73 -3.56
N GLY A 12 -2.79 5.42 -4.15
CA GLY A 12 -2.93 6.82 -4.54
C GLY A 12 -3.99 7.06 -5.60
N SER A 13 -4.12 6.16 -6.59
CA SER A 13 -5.17 6.26 -7.61
C SER A 13 -6.57 6.08 -7.01
N SER A 14 -6.75 5.09 -6.14
CA SER A 14 -8.00 4.87 -5.40
C SER A 14 -8.33 6.07 -4.51
N LEU A 15 -7.35 6.61 -3.79
CA LEU A 15 -7.51 7.78 -2.93
C LEU A 15 -7.96 9.02 -3.72
N LEU A 16 -7.31 9.31 -4.84
CA LEU A 16 -7.71 10.42 -5.70
C LEU A 16 -9.13 10.25 -6.26
N GLY A 17 -9.48 9.02 -6.66
CA GLY A 17 -10.84 8.70 -7.09
C GLY A 17 -11.88 8.97 -6.01
N GLU A 18 -11.64 8.53 -4.77
CA GLU A 18 -12.56 8.74 -3.64
C GLU A 18 -12.65 10.22 -3.23
N LEU A 19 -11.51 10.93 -3.14
CA LEU A 19 -11.50 12.36 -2.82
C LEU A 19 -12.27 13.17 -3.89
N HIS A 20 -12.05 12.86 -5.17
CA HIS A 20 -12.76 13.50 -6.27
C HIS A 20 -14.27 13.21 -6.21
N ALA A 21 -14.67 11.95 -6.02
CA ALA A 21 -16.09 11.56 -5.95
C ALA A 21 -16.84 12.20 -4.78
N THR A 22 -16.16 12.55 -3.70
CA THR A 22 -16.75 13.23 -2.53
C THR A 22 -16.71 14.76 -2.65
N GLY A 23 -16.26 15.31 -3.78
CA GLY A 23 -16.19 16.76 -4.01
C GLY A 23 -15.12 17.48 -3.17
N VAL A 24 -14.20 16.74 -2.58
CA VAL A 24 -13.09 17.32 -1.80
C VAL A 24 -12.06 17.91 -2.75
N GLY A 25 -11.67 19.14 -2.51
CA GLY A 25 -10.66 19.81 -3.35
C GLY A 25 -10.16 21.11 -2.75
N PRO A 26 -9.16 21.70 -3.39
CA PRO A 26 -8.45 21.27 -4.60
C PRO A 26 -7.50 20.08 -4.35
N LEU A 27 -7.36 19.21 -5.37
CA LEU A 27 -6.55 18.01 -5.36
C LEU A 27 -5.35 18.13 -6.31
N ARG A 28 -4.23 17.55 -5.92
CA ARG A 28 -3.03 17.45 -6.74
C ARG A 28 -2.45 16.04 -6.66
N GLY A 29 -2.19 15.42 -7.81
CA GLY A 29 -1.51 14.14 -7.91
C GLY A 29 -0.05 14.33 -8.33
N LEU A 30 0.90 13.77 -7.57
CA LEU A 30 2.31 13.76 -7.90
C LEU A 30 2.68 12.47 -8.63
N THR A 31 3.32 12.60 -9.77
CA THR A 31 3.80 11.49 -10.59
C THR A 31 5.16 11.80 -11.20
N ARG A 32 5.93 10.77 -11.56
CA ARG A 32 7.19 10.92 -12.32
C ARG A 32 6.99 11.15 -13.81
N ASN A 33 5.77 10.94 -14.32
CA ASN A 33 5.45 11.11 -15.74
C ASN A 33 4.00 11.59 -15.88
N ALA A 34 3.86 12.90 -16.02
CA ALA A 34 2.53 13.54 -16.15
C ALA A 34 1.79 13.11 -17.43
N ALA A 35 2.51 12.86 -18.52
CA ALA A 35 1.90 12.48 -19.80
C ALA A 35 1.24 11.10 -19.78
N ARG A 36 1.59 10.25 -18.82
CA ARG A 36 1.03 8.89 -18.65
C ARG A 36 0.07 8.79 -17.47
N ALA A 37 -0.13 9.88 -16.74
CA ALA A 37 -0.98 9.87 -15.54
C ALA A 37 -2.47 9.94 -15.96
N ALA A 38 -3.18 8.84 -15.77
CA ALA A 38 -4.64 8.81 -15.86
C ALA A 38 -5.22 9.15 -14.49
N LEU A 39 -5.48 10.44 -14.22
CA LEU A 39 -6.11 10.93 -13.00
C LEU A 39 -7.53 11.42 -13.28
N PRO A 40 -8.42 11.50 -12.27
CA PRO A 40 -9.76 12.06 -12.45
C PRO A 40 -9.73 13.50 -12.98
N ASP A 41 -10.73 13.88 -13.76
CA ASP A 41 -10.87 15.23 -14.28
C ASP A 41 -10.90 16.27 -13.14
N GLY A 42 -10.17 17.38 -13.32
CA GLY A 42 -10.08 18.43 -12.30
C GLY A 42 -9.02 18.18 -11.22
N VAL A 43 -8.35 17.04 -11.19
CA VAL A 43 -7.16 16.81 -10.35
C VAL A 43 -5.95 17.41 -11.05
N ALA A 44 -5.25 18.34 -10.39
CA ALA A 44 -4.02 18.91 -10.93
C ALA A 44 -2.93 17.86 -10.95
N VAL A 45 -2.28 17.64 -12.11
CA VAL A 45 -1.14 16.75 -12.25
C VAL A 45 0.14 17.56 -12.09
N VAL A 46 1.06 17.09 -11.24
CA VAL A 46 2.40 17.69 -11.12
C VAL A 46 3.45 16.60 -11.33
N GLU A 47 4.41 16.92 -12.20
CA GLU A 47 5.55 16.04 -12.41
C GLU A 47 6.68 16.40 -11.43
N ALA A 48 7.03 15.45 -10.58
CA ALA A 48 8.15 15.55 -9.67
C ALA A 48 8.63 14.15 -9.27
N ASP A 49 9.85 14.09 -8.74
CA ASP A 49 10.50 12.85 -8.34
C ASP A 49 10.84 12.90 -6.84
N LEU A 50 10.24 12.01 -6.05
CA LEU A 50 10.50 11.90 -4.62
C LEU A 50 11.98 11.56 -4.32
N ALA A 51 12.66 10.86 -5.24
CA ALA A 51 14.09 10.60 -5.13
C ALA A 51 14.95 11.88 -5.27
N ARG A 52 14.36 12.99 -5.73
CA ARG A 52 14.98 14.30 -5.89
C ARG A 52 14.17 15.38 -5.18
N PRO A 53 14.25 15.51 -3.84
CA PRO A 53 13.40 16.41 -3.04
C PRO A 53 13.41 17.88 -3.51
N ALA A 54 14.48 18.33 -4.14
CA ALA A 54 14.54 19.68 -4.74
C ALA A 54 13.48 19.90 -5.83
N SER A 55 13.00 18.83 -6.50
CA SER A 55 11.94 18.90 -7.51
C SER A 55 10.54 19.08 -6.91
N LEU A 56 10.37 18.90 -5.59
CA LEU A 56 9.06 18.90 -4.93
C LEU A 56 8.51 20.30 -4.69
N ARG A 57 9.33 21.35 -4.75
CA ARG A 57 8.91 22.72 -4.44
C ARG A 57 7.64 23.14 -5.19
N PRO A 58 7.53 23.00 -6.52
CA PRO A 58 6.30 23.34 -7.25
C PRO A 58 5.12 22.46 -6.87
N ALA A 59 5.41 21.17 -6.56
CA ALA A 59 4.36 20.22 -6.16
C ALA A 59 3.76 20.56 -4.79
N LEU A 60 4.53 21.13 -3.89
CA LEU A 60 4.14 21.45 -2.51
C LEU A 60 3.54 22.87 -2.36
N GLU A 61 3.56 23.69 -3.41
CA GLU A 61 3.01 25.05 -3.34
C GLU A 61 1.51 25.05 -3.06
N GLY A 62 1.10 25.70 -1.95
CA GLY A 62 -0.29 25.78 -1.50
C GLY A 62 -0.87 24.48 -0.94
N VAL A 63 -0.05 23.47 -0.72
CA VAL A 63 -0.48 22.19 -0.12
C VAL A 63 -0.63 22.35 1.39
N ARG A 64 -1.77 21.91 1.93
CA ARG A 64 -2.03 21.84 3.38
C ARG A 64 -1.94 20.43 3.93
N SER A 65 -2.31 19.42 3.13
CA SER A 65 -2.27 18.02 3.54
C SER A 65 -1.55 17.17 2.50
N LEU A 66 -0.70 16.27 2.97
CA LEU A 66 0.11 15.37 2.15
C LEU A 66 -0.26 13.91 2.46
N PHE A 67 -0.61 13.14 1.43
CA PHE A 67 -0.58 11.67 1.51
C PHE A 67 0.77 11.18 1.00
N LEU A 68 1.48 10.39 1.82
CA LEU A 68 2.84 9.93 1.54
C LEU A 68 2.91 8.39 1.60
N VAL A 69 3.42 7.79 0.53
CA VAL A 69 3.93 6.42 0.53
C VAL A 69 5.45 6.53 0.69
N PRO A 70 6.04 6.02 1.78
CA PRO A 70 7.47 6.16 2.05
C PRO A 70 8.35 5.27 1.16
N HIS A 71 9.67 5.40 1.31
CA HIS A 71 10.70 4.63 0.60
C HIS A 71 10.74 4.85 -0.92
N LEU A 72 10.11 5.93 -1.40
CA LEU A 72 10.22 6.38 -2.80
C LEU A 72 11.30 7.45 -3.00
N GLY A 73 11.99 7.83 -1.92
CA GLY A 73 13.05 8.80 -1.88
C GLY A 73 13.58 9.01 -0.45
N PRO A 74 14.40 10.02 -0.20
CA PRO A 74 14.89 10.35 1.15
C PRO A 74 13.76 10.98 1.99
N ASP A 75 13.03 10.15 2.74
CA ASP A 75 11.82 10.54 3.48
C ASP A 75 12.04 11.75 4.41
N ALA A 76 13.20 11.83 5.08
CA ALA A 76 13.53 12.99 5.93
C ALA A 76 13.56 14.30 5.15
N ASP A 77 14.12 14.30 3.94
CA ASP A 77 14.20 15.48 3.09
C ASP A 77 12.83 15.84 2.49
N ILE A 78 12.03 14.83 2.14
CA ILE A 78 10.65 15.01 1.66
C ILE A 78 9.80 15.68 2.75
N LEU A 79 9.84 15.17 3.97
CA LEU A 79 9.08 15.71 5.11
C LEU A 79 9.56 17.13 5.47
N ARG A 80 10.87 17.38 5.43
CA ARG A 80 11.43 18.71 5.62
C ARG A 80 10.94 19.69 4.55
N ALA A 81 10.97 19.30 3.28
CA ALA A 81 10.47 20.12 2.18
C ALA A 81 8.97 20.42 2.34
N ALA A 82 8.16 19.42 2.71
CA ALA A 82 6.75 19.59 2.98
C ALA A 82 6.50 20.59 4.13
N ARG A 83 7.22 20.43 5.24
CA ARG A 83 7.10 21.33 6.39
C ARG A 83 7.47 22.78 6.04
N LEU A 84 8.58 22.98 5.29
CA LEU A 84 9.01 24.31 4.84
C LEU A 84 8.04 24.96 3.85
N ALA A 85 7.32 24.17 3.07
CA ALA A 85 6.28 24.64 2.14
C ALA A 85 4.94 24.98 2.85
N GLY A 86 4.82 24.73 4.15
CA GLY A 86 3.63 25.04 4.95
C GLY A 86 2.58 23.91 4.97
N VAL A 87 2.97 22.67 4.67
CA VAL A 87 2.11 21.51 4.89
C VAL A 87 1.82 21.38 6.39
N GLU A 88 0.55 21.21 6.72
CA GLU A 88 0.07 21.18 8.10
C GLU A 88 -0.17 19.76 8.61
N HIS A 89 -0.54 18.84 7.69
CA HIS A 89 -0.88 17.46 8.03
C HIS A 89 -0.30 16.47 7.02
N VAL A 90 0.27 15.37 7.52
CA VAL A 90 0.75 14.24 6.71
C VAL A 90 0.05 12.95 7.10
N VAL A 91 -0.51 12.25 6.10
CA VAL A 91 -1.02 10.88 6.24
C VAL A 91 0.00 9.96 5.57
N SER A 92 0.68 9.14 6.36
CA SER A 92 1.76 8.27 5.87
C SER A 92 1.36 6.80 5.93
N VAL A 93 1.67 6.08 4.85
CA VAL A 93 1.57 4.61 4.85
C VAL A 93 2.78 4.03 5.56
N SER A 94 2.58 3.05 6.40
CA SER A 94 3.59 2.24 7.09
C SER A 94 3.27 0.76 6.86
N SER A 95 3.63 -0.11 7.78
CA SER A 95 3.37 -1.55 7.73
C SER A 95 2.92 -2.08 9.09
N LEU A 96 2.02 -3.05 9.07
CA LEU A 96 1.63 -3.79 10.27
C LEU A 96 2.84 -4.55 10.89
N THR A 97 3.86 -4.86 10.09
CA THR A 97 5.08 -5.53 10.55
C THR A 97 5.86 -4.74 11.60
N VAL A 98 5.72 -3.40 11.64
CA VAL A 98 6.27 -2.57 12.72
C VAL A 98 5.83 -3.06 14.11
N ARG A 99 4.59 -3.57 14.21
CA ARG A 99 4.07 -4.14 15.44
C ARG A 99 4.33 -5.63 15.57
N THR A 100 4.10 -6.38 14.49
CA THR A 100 4.08 -7.85 14.55
C THR A 100 5.47 -8.48 14.46
N HIS A 101 6.41 -7.84 13.75
CA HIS A 101 7.75 -8.34 13.47
C HIS A 101 8.81 -7.21 13.55
N PRO A 102 8.92 -6.49 14.68
CA PRO A 102 9.80 -5.32 14.80
C PRO A 102 11.30 -5.64 14.64
N HIS A 103 11.66 -6.92 14.68
CA HIS A 103 13.02 -7.40 14.49
C HIS A 103 13.45 -7.48 13.01
N LEU A 104 12.51 -7.46 12.06
CA LEU A 104 12.81 -7.50 10.63
C LEU A 104 13.31 -6.13 10.15
N GLY A 105 14.35 -6.14 9.29
CA GLY A 105 14.92 -4.91 8.72
C GLY A 105 13.89 -4.00 8.07
N PRO A 106 13.05 -4.48 7.13
CA PRO A 106 11.99 -3.65 6.54
C PRO A 106 11.00 -3.07 7.56
N ALA A 107 10.71 -3.77 8.66
CA ALA A 107 9.86 -3.25 9.73
C ALA A 107 10.56 -2.13 10.51
N ALA A 108 11.86 -2.27 10.77
CA ALA A 108 12.67 -1.23 11.40
C ALA A 108 12.78 0.03 10.53
N GLU A 109 12.89 -0.12 9.20
CA GLU A 109 12.88 1.00 8.25
C GLU A 109 11.55 1.74 8.29
N HIS A 110 10.41 1.05 8.26
CA HIS A 110 9.09 1.65 8.42
C HIS A 110 8.97 2.39 9.76
N LEU A 111 9.44 1.80 10.86
CA LEU A 111 9.42 2.45 12.17
C LEU A 111 10.28 3.73 12.18
N ALA A 112 11.42 3.73 11.50
CA ALA A 112 12.26 4.92 11.36
C ALA A 112 11.51 6.05 10.65
N VAL A 113 10.79 5.74 9.57
CA VAL A 113 9.97 6.75 8.88
C VAL A 113 8.79 7.22 9.74
N GLU A 114 8.13 6.34 10.49
CA GLU A 114 7.10 6.77 11.44
C GLU A 114 7.61 7.80 12.44
N ARG A 115 8.81 7.61 12.97
CA ARG A 115 9.47 8.59 13.86
C ARG A 115 9.74 9.91 13.15
N LEU A 116 10.26 9.88 11.93
CA LEU A 116 10.45 11.11 11.12
C LEU A 116 9.12 11.85 10.90
N VAL A 117 8.04 11.13 10.64
CA VAL A 117 6.70 11.70 10.48
C VAL A 117 6.22 12.34 11.80
N GLN A 118 6.36 11.64 12.91
CA GLN A 118 5.97 12.13 14.26
C GLN A 118 6.78 13.37 14.67
N ASP A 119 8.07 13.40 14.35
CA ASP A 119 8.99 14.48 14.71
C ASP A 119 8.99 15.64 13.69
N SER A 120 8.20 15.54 12.60
CA SER A 120 8.19 16.51 11.50
C SER A 120 7.68 17.90 11.88
N GLY A 121 6.99 18.04 13.03
CA GLY A 121 6.29 19.27 13.45
C GLY A 121 5.00 19.55 12.68
N MET A 122 4.54 18.63 11.84
CA MET A 122 3.21 18.60 11.22
C MET A 122 2.26 17.74 12.05
N ALA A 123 0.95 17.96 11.95
CA ALA A 123 0.00 16.96 12.39
C ALA A 123 0.18 15.69 11.53
N TRP A 124 -0.06 14.52 12.11
CA TRP A 124 0.21 13.27 11.40
C TRP A 124 -0.86 12.20 11.65
N THR A 125 -0.99 11.29 10.69
CA THR A 125 -1.73 10.03 10.82
C THR A 125 -0.93 8.93 10.14
N ILE A 126 -0.75 7.80 10.81
CA ILE A 126 0.00 6.64 10.31
C ILE A 126 -0.95 5.50 10.02
N LEU A 127 -0.85 4.94 8.81
CA LEU A 127 -1.61 3.78 8.39
C LEU A 127 -0.67 2.56 8.33
N ARG A 128 -0.96 1.55 9.13
CA ARG A 128 -0.22 0.28 9.20
C ARG A 128 -1.03 -0.85 8.54
N PRO A 129 -1.07 -0.94 7.22
CA PRO A 129 -1.75 -2.05 6.55
C PRO A 129 -0.98 -3.37 6.68
N THR A 130 -1.71 -4.47 6.60
CA THR A 130 -1.18 -5.80 6.31
C THR A 130 -0.81 -5.92 4.83
N GLN A 131 -0.44 -7.12 4.36
CA GLN A 131 -0.14 -7.32 2.93
C GLN A 131 -1.31 -6.93 2.03
N PHE A 132 -1.00 -6.38 0.87
CA PHE A 132 -2.00 -5.88 -0.06
C PHE A 132 -2.54 -6.98 -0.99
N ALA A 133 -3.81 -6.92 -1.33
CA ALA A 133 -4.39 -7.75 -2.38
C ALA A 133 -3.63 -7.58 -3.73
N SER A 134 -3.15 -6.37 -4.01
CA SER A 134 -2.35 -6.07 -5.21
C SER A 134 -0.99 -6.78 -5.27
N ASN A 135 -0.51 -7.41 -4.19
CA ASN A 135 0.69 -8.24 -4.24
C ASN A 135 0.51 -9.45 -5.17
N ALA A 136 -0.72 -9.89 -5.40
CA ALA A 136 -1.03 -10.93 -6.37
C ALA A 136 -0.62 -10.56 -7.81
N LEU A 137 -0.42 -9.28 -8.14
CA LEU A 137 0.13 -8.86 -9.43
C LEU A 137 1.56 -9.37 -9.69
N LEU A 138 2.30 -9.75 -8.63
CA LEU A 138 3.60 -10.40 -8.79
C LEU A 138 3.50 -11.75 -9.52
N TRP A 139 2.32 -12.35 -9.57
CA TRP A 139 2.07 -13.58 -10.31
C TRP A 139 1.55 -13.35 -11.73
N ALA A 140 1.27 -12.09 -12.12
CA ALA A 140 0.61 -11.80 -13.39
C ALA A 140 1.42 -12.31 -14.59
N ASP A 141 2.72 -12.03 -14.63
CA ASP A 141 3.59 -12.47 -15.72
C ASP A 141 3.68 -14.00 -15.78
N THR A 142 3.90 -14.66 -14.66
CA THR A 142 3.98 -16.14 -14.62
C THR A 142 2.66 -16.80 -14.99
N ILE A 143 1.53 -16.19 -14.67
CA ILE A 143 0.20 -16.70 -15.08
C ILE A 143 -0.01 -16.50 -16.58
N ARG A 144 0.42 -15.39 -17.17
CA ARG A 144 0.29 -15.12 -18.61
C ARG A 144 1.23 -15.98 -19.45
N GLU A 145 2.49 -16.08 -19.03
CA GLU A 145 3.53 -16.73 -19.82
C GLU A 145 3.58 -18.24 -19.62
N PHE A 146 3.41 -18.71 -18.39
CA PHE A 146 3.57 -20.12 -18.03
C PHE A 146 2.29 -20.78 -17.52
N GLY A 147 1.24 -19.99 -17.31
CA GLY A 147 -0.06 -20.48 -16.82
C GLY A 147 -0.05 -21.04 -15.40
N THR A 148 0.99 -20.81 -14.60
CA THR A 148 1.19 -21.42 -13.28
C THR A 148 1.64 -20.41 -12.23
N VAL A 149 1.43 -20.73 -10.96
CA VAL A 149 1.96 -19.97 -9.81
C VAL A 149 2.79 -20.90 -8.92
N ARG A 150 3.96 -20.44 -8.51
CA ARG A 150 4.84 -21.15 -7.57
C ARG A 150 5.04 -20.27 -6.34
N VAL A 151 4.77 -20.79 -5.15
CA VAL A 151 4.88 -20.02 -3.88
C VAL A 151 5.18 -20.96 -2.72
N ALA A 152 5.91 -20.48 -1.73
CA ALA A 152 6.07 -21.15 -0.45
C ALA A 152 4.88 -20.84 0.47
N TYR A 153 4.61 -21.72 1.44
CA TYR A 153 3.58 -21.50 2.47
C TYR A 153 2.17 -21.29 1.90
N ALA A 154 1.79 -22.19 1.00
CA ALA A 154 0.56 -22.13 0.22
C ALA A 154 -0.72 -21.90 1.03
N ASP A 155 -0.78 -22.46 2.23
CA ASP A 155 -1.98 -22.53 3.06
C ASP A 155 -1.97 -21.55 4.24
N THR A 156 -0.90 -20.76 4.41
CA THR A 156 -0.88 -19.66 5.38
C THR A 156 -1.87 -18.58 4.94
N ALA A 157 -2.93 -18.41 5.73
CA ALA A 157 -3.99 -17.45 5.42
C ALA A 157 -3.77 -16.13 6.18
N LEU A 158 -3.51 -15.05 5.45
CA LEU A 158 -3.29 -13.70 5.99
C LEU A 158 -4.48 -12.80 5.69
N PRO A 159 -4.82 -11.84 6.57
CA PRO A 159 -5.93 -10.92 6.35
C PRO A 159 -5.57 -9.83 5.33
N THR A 160 -5.40 -10.24 4.07
CA THR A 160 -4.97 -9.42 2.93
C THR A 160 -5.93 -8.27 2.68
N ILE A 161 -5.41 -7.03 2.64
CA ILE A 161 -6.22 -5.82 2.51
C ILE A 161 -6.34 -5.34 1.06
N HIS A 162 -7.53 -4.88 0.69
CA HIS A 162 -7.76 -4.18 -0.58
C HIS A 162 -7.16 -2.77 -0.54
N PRO A 163 -6.37 -2.32 -1.54
CA PRO A 163 -5.79 -0.98 -1.55
C PRO A 163 -6.81 0.16 -1.42
N ALA A 164 -8.03 -0.02 -1.96
CA ALA A 164 -9.10 0.95 -1.81
C ALA A 164 -9.60 1.10 -0.35
N ASP A 165 -9.46 0.08 0.51
CA ASP A 165 -9.79 0.22 1.94
C ASP A 165 -8.76 1.08 2.66
N ILE A 166 -7.49 0.99 2.27
CA ILE A 166 -6.44 1.88 2.78
C ILE A 166 -6.74 3.32 2.31
N ALA A 167 -7.13 3.48 1.04
CA ALA A 167 -7.51 4.77 0.47
C ALA A 167 -8.72 5.39 1.18
N SER A 168 -9.75 4.60 1.49
CA SER A 168 -10.94 5.05 2.22
C SER A 168 -10.57 5.60 3.62
N VAL A 169 -9.71 4.89 4.36
CA VAL A 169 -9.22 5.37 5.66
C VAL A 169 -8.32 6.61 5.51
N ALA A 170 -7.45 6.64 4.49
CA ALA A 170 -6.62 7.81 4.19
C ALA A 170 -7.47 9.04 3.86
N ARG A 171 -8.56 8.88 3.07
CA ARG A 171 -9.50 9.95 2.76
C ARG A 171 -10.09 10.55 4.05
N LEU A 172 -10.62 9.70 4.93
CA LEU A 172 -11.17 10.16 6.22
C LEU A 172 -10.12 10.93 7.03
N ALA A 173 -8.91 10.37 7.15
CA ALA A 173 -7.83 11.01 7.88
C ALA A 173 -7.44 12.38 7.30
N LEU A 174 -7.51 12.55 5.98
CA LEU A 174 -7.19 13.81 5.29
C LEU A 174 -8.30 14.86 5.35
N THR A 175 -9.55 14.45 5.55
CA THR A 175 -10.73 15.32 5.35
C THR A 175 -11.58 15.53 6.58
N GLU A 176 -11.49 14.65 7.57
CA GLU A 176 -12.32 14.69 8.77
C GLU A 176 -11.47 14.98 10.03
N PRO A 177 -12.02 15.58 11.05
CA PRO A 177 -11.31 15.82 12.32
C PRO A 177 -11.16 14.54 13.14
N GLY A 178 -10.23 14.55 14.11
CA GLY A 178 -10.07 13.46 15.10
C GLY A 178 -9.06 12.39 14.72
N HIS A 179 -8.34 12.57 13.61
CA HIS A 179 -7.35 11.59 13.13
C HIS A 179 -5.89 11.99 13.40
N HIS A 180 -5.64 13.22 13.85
CA HIS A 180 -4.30 13.69 14.17
C HIS A 180 -3.71 12.93 15.35
N GLY A 181 -2.44 12.51 15.23
CA GLY A 181 -1.74 11.71 16.23
C GLY A 181 -2.19 10.25 16.30
N ALA A 182 -2.99 9.79 15.32
CA ALA A 182 -3.52 8.44 15.31
C ALA A 182 -2.66 7.49 14.45
N THR A 183 -2.56 6.24 14.90
CA THR A 183 -2.00 5.13 14.13
C THR A 183 -3.09 4.08 13.94
N TYR A 184 -3.37 3.70 12.69
CA TYR A 184 -4.41 2.77 12.31
C TYR A 184 -3.83 1.49 11.74
N GLU A 185 -4.07 0.36 12.41
CA GLU A 185 -3.75 -0.97 11.91
C GLU A 185 -4.88 -1.44 11.00
N LEU A 186 -4.55 -1.75 9.75
CA LEU A 186 -5.53 -2.02 8.70
C LEU A 186 -5.36 -3.43 8.14
N THR A 187 -6.45 -4.19 8.14
CA THR A 187 -6.50 -5.55 7.56
C THR A 187 -7.68 -5.69 6.61
N GLY A 188 -7.60 -6.70 5.75
CA GLY A 188 -8.78 -7.15 5.02
C GLY A 188 -9.82 -7.79 5.94
N PRO A 189 -11.03 -8.07 5.42
CA PRO A 189 -12.17 -8.56 6.20
C PRO A 189 -12.02 -10.03 6.63
N ALA A 190 -11.16 -10.79 5.97
CA ALA A 190 -10.95 -12.21 6.25
C ALA A 190 -9.53 -12.66 5.85
N PRO A 191 -8.99 -13.70 6.49
CA PRO A 191 -7.75 -14.33 6.05
C PRO A 191 -7.94 -15.02 4.69
N VAL A 192 -6.93 -14.90 3.80
CA VAL A 192 -6.91 -15.54 2.48
C VAL A 192 -5.52 -16.11 2.22
N SER A 193 -5.42 -17.44 1.99
CA SER A 193 -4.15 -18.08 1.67
C SER A 193 -3.75 -17.87 0.20
N ALA A 194 -2.46 -18.05 -0.12
CA ALA A 194 -1.98 -17.96 -1.50
C ALA A 194 -2.73 -18.94 -2.43
N ARG A 195 -3.01 -20.16 -1.97
CA ARG A 195 -3.83 -21.15 -2.69
C ARG A 195 -5.22 -20.62 -3.01
N GLN A 196 -5.89 -20.01 -2.04
CA GLN A 196 -7.22 -19.41 -2.23
C GLN A 196 -7.18 -18.20 -3.16
N GLN A 197 -6.13 -17.38 -3.09
CA GLN A 197 -5.93 -16.25 -4.00
C GLN A 197 -5.81 -16.72 -5.44
N VAL A 198 -4.98 -17.73 -5.71
CA VAL A 198 -4.82 -18.31 -7.06
C VAL A 198 -6.10 -18.95 -7.55
N ALA A 199 -6.84 -19.68 -6.71
CA ALA A 199 -8.14 -20.25 -7.07
C ALA A 199 -9.17 -19.15 -7.44
N THR A 200 -9.17 -18.03 -6.73
CA THR A 200 -10.02 -16.88 -7.05
C THR A 200 -9.66 -16.26 -8.41
N ILE A 201 -8.36 -16.09 -8.68
CA ILE A 201 -7.88 -15.59 -9.98
C ILE A 201 -8.26 -16.56 -11.11
N ALA A 202 -8.07 -17.87 -10.93
CA ALA A 202 -8.43 -18.91 -11.89
C ALA A 202 -9.93 -18.87 -12.24
N THR A 203 -10.79 -18.71 -11.21
CA THR A 203 -12.24 -18.56 -11.38
C THR A 203 -12.57 -17.33 -12.24
N ALA A 204 -11.97 -16.18 -11.94
CA ALA A 204 -12.19 -14.95 -12.68
C ALA A 204 -11.67 -15.00 -14.13
N LEU A 205 -10.62 -15.78 -14.38
CA LEU A 205 -10.09 -16.04 -15.72
C LEU A 205 -10.92 -17.06 -16.52
N GLY A 206 -11.80 -17.84 -15.87
CA GLY A 206 -12.54 -18.93 -16.50
C GLY A 206 -11.65 -20.10 -16.96
N ARG A 207 -10.45 -20.22 -16.39
CA ARG A 207 -9.49 -21.30 -16.70
C ARG A 207 -8.74 -21.76 -15.46
N GLN A 208 -8.23 -22.98 -15.49
CA GLN A 208 -7.35 -23.44 -14.42
C GLN A 208 -6.02 -22.69 -14.43
N VAL A 209 -5.52 -22.38 -13.25
CA VAL A 209 -4.17 -21.89 -13.01
C VAL A 209 -3.49 -22.90 -12.10
N PRO A 210 -2.66 -23.82 -12.64
CA PRO A 210 -1.89 -24.75 -11.84
C PRO A 210 -1.10 -24.05 -10.76
N PHE A 211 -1.08 -24.65 -9.59
CA PHE A 211 -0.42 -24.14 -8.42
C PHE A 211 0.59 -25.15 -7.90
N ALA A 212 1.83 -24.72 -7.69
CA ALA A 212 2.89 -25.53 -7.11
C ALA A 212 3.41 -24.89 -5.82
N GLU A 213 3.25 -25.61 -4.72
CA GLU A 213 3.95 -25.25 -3.49
C GLU A 213 5.42 -25.65 -3.60
N VAL A 214 6.28 -24.74 -3.21
CA VAL A 214 7.74 -24.92 -3.26
C VAL A 214 8.32 -24.76 -1.87
N SER A 215 9.54 -25.24 -1.67
CA SER A 215 10.26 -25.04 -0.40
C SER A 215 10.60 -23.56 -0.19
N ARG A 216 10.80 -23.18 1.08
CA ARG A 216 11.30 -21.84 1.45
C ARG A 216 12.60 -21.51 0.71
N GLY A 217 13.52 -22.48 0.59
CA GLY A 217 14.80 -22.28 -0.08
C GLY A 217 14.68 -22.00 -1.57
N GLU A 218 13.76 -22.71 -2.28
CA GLU A 218 13.48 -22.42 -3.68
C GLU A 218 12.86 -21.04 -3.85
N ALA A 219 11.86 -20.68 -3.01
CA ALA A 219 11.24 -19.35 -3.07
C ALA A 219 12.27 -18.24 -2.79
N HIS A 220 13.11 -18.41 -1.77
CA HIS A 220 14.17 -17.48 -1.43
C HIS A 220 15.13 -17.21 -2.59
N ALA A 221 15.54 -18.25 -3.33
CA ALA A 221 16.50 -18.11 -4.41
C ALA A 221 16.07 -17.10 -5.50
N TRP A 222 14.80 -17.11 -5.93
CA TRP A 222 14.33 -16.12 -6.90
C TRP A 222 13.95 -14.76 -6.25
N MET A 223 13.49 -14.74 -4.99
CA MET A 223 13.18 -13.51 -4.29
C MET A 223 14.42 -12.67 -4.03
N VAL A 224 15.56 -13.30 -3.72
CA VAL A 224 16.84 -12.59 -3.57
C VAL A 224 17.23 -11.86 -4.84
N ALA A 225 17.00 -12.46 -6.02
CA ALA A 225 17.29 -11.81 -7.29
C ALA A 225 16.40 -10.59 -7.57
N ALA A 226 15.17 -10.59 -7.03
CA ALA A 226 14.20 -9.51 -7.23
C ALA A 226 14.30 -8.39 -6.18
N PHE A 227 14.53 -8.74 -4.90
CA PHE A 227 14.36 -7.84 -3.75
C PHE A 227 15.61 -7.74 -2.86
N GLY A 228 16.63 -8.56 -3.08
CA GLY A 228 17.76 -8.73 -2.18
C GLY A 228 17.47 -9.70 -1.02
N PRO A 229 18.51 -10.17 -0.31
CA PRO A 229 18.38 -11.26 0.67
C PRO A 229 17.52 -10.87 1.88
N GLU A 230 17.71 -9.70 2.46
CA GLU A 230 17.01 -9.27 3.66
C GLU A 230 15.50 -9.11 3.42
N ALA A 231 15.11 -8.50 2.30
CA ALA A 231 13.70 -8.36 1.93
C ALA A 231 13.07 -9.71 1.57
N ALA A 232 13.82 -10.62 0.92
CA ALA A 232 13.38 -11.97 0.62
C ALA A 232 13.08 -12.77 1.90
N ASP A 233 13.99 -12.73 2.88
CA ASP A 233 13.78 -13.37 4.17
C ASP A 233 12.56 -12.77 4.90
N ALA A 234 12.47 -11.45 4.97
CA ALA A 234 11.35 -10.79 5.64
C ALA A 234 9.99 -11.15 5.02
N VAL A 235 9.90 -11.20 3.68
CA VAL A 235 8.67 -11.61 2.99
C VAL A 235 8.33 -13.06 3.31
N LEU A 236 9.30 -13.98 3.28
CA LEU A 236 9.07 -15.39 3.57
C LEU A 236 8.68 -15.63 5.03
N ASP A 237 9.24 -14.86 5.95
CA ASP A 237 8.89 -14.95 7.37
C ASP A 237 7.44 -14.52 7.61
N VAL A 238 7.03 -13.35 7.13
CA VAL A 238 5.65 -12.85 7.31
C VAL A 238 4.60 -13.59 6.47
N THR A 239 5.01 -14.39 5.48
CA THR A 239 4.07 -15.20 4.68
C THR A 239 3.92 -16.63 5.16
N GLY A 240 4.77 -17.09 6.10
CA GLY A 240 4.63 -18.44 6.64
C GLY A 240 5.76 -18.91 7.55
N GLY A 241 6.97 -18.33 7.45
CA GLY A 241 8.13 -18.76 8.23
C GLY A 241 8.08 -18.33 9.69
N ASP A 242 7.56 -17.14 9.97
CA ASP A 242 7.41 -16.57 11.31
C ASP A 242 6.07 -15.89 11.45
N VAL A 243 4.98 -16.67 11.52
CA VAL A 243 3.61 -16.16 11.62
C VAL A 243 3.17 -16.18 13.08
N ASN A 244 2.61 -15.05 13.54
CA ASN A 244 2.10 -14.91 14.91
C ASN A 244 0.63 -14.45 14.92
N ASP A 245 -0.04 -14.60 16.08
CA ASP A 245 -1.46 -14.29 16.25
C ASP A 245 -1.79 -12.82 15.94
N GLU A 246 -0.86 -11.89 16.21
CA GLU A 246 -1.07 -10.48 15.92
C GLU A 246 -1.09 -10.20 14.41
N LEU A 247 -0.26 -10.90 13.62
CA LEU A 247 -0.28 -10.80 12.16
C LEU A 247 -1.56 -11.41 11.57
N LEU A 248 -2.05 -12.52 12.15
CA LEU A 248 -3.25 -13.22 11.68
C LEU A 248 -4.56 -12.54 12.07
N ARG A 249 -4.52 -11.66 13.06
CA ARG A 249 -5.73 -11.03 13.61
C ARG A 249 -6.40 -10.10 12.59
N VAL A 250 -7.66 -10.35 12.29
CA VAL A 250 -8.53 -9.41 11.57
C VAL A 250 -8.90 -8.25 12.50
N ARG A 251 -8.74 -7.02 12.02
CA ARG A 251 -9.08 -5.80 12.74
C ARG A 251 -10.36 -5.18 12.18
N ASP A 252 -11.13 -4.57 13.05
CA ASP A 252 -12.38 -3.86 12.70
C ASP A 252 -12.15 -2.40 12.28
N THR A 253 -10.90 -1.97 12.16
CA THR A 253 -10.54 -0.56 11.91
C THR A 253 -11.20 -0.01 10.65
N VAL A 254 -11.18 -0.77 9.54
CA VAL A 254 -11.81 -0.34 8.29
C VAL A 254 -13.31 -0.15 8.49
N PRO A 255 -14.12 -1.14 8.90
CA PRO A 255 -15.55 -0.95 9.05
C PRO A 255 -15.92 0.08 10.12
N ARG A 256 -15.17 0.15 11.20
CA ARG A 256 -15.41 1.13 12.28
C ARG A 256 -15.20 2.58 11.82
N LEU A 257 -14.20 2.85 10.98
CA LEU A 257 -13.92 4.20 10.50
C LEU A 257 -14.78 4.56 9.29
N THR A 258 -14.95 3.63 8.34
CA THR A 258 -15.63 3.91 7.07
C THR A 258 -17.15 3.72 7.12
N GLY A 259 -17.66 3.03 8.14
CA GLY A 259 -19.06 2.61 8.21
C GLY A 259 -19.45 1.52 7.23
N ALA A 260 -18.49 0.99 6.45
CA ALA A 260 -18.72 -0.05 5.44
C ALA A 260 -17.81 -1.26 5.69
N PRO A 261 -18.23 -2.48 5.33
CA PRO A 261 -17.37 -3.66 5.45
C PRO A 261 -16.14 -3.52 4.56
N GLY A 262 -15.03 -4.12 4.99
CA GLY A 262 -13.83 -4.20 4.16
C GLY A 262 -14.09 -4.97 2.86
N ARG A 263 -13.42 -4.61 1.79
CA ARG A 263 -13.55 -5.23 0.47
C ARG A 263 -12.82 -6.58 0.45
N PRO A 264 -13.50 -7.69 0.08
CA PRO A 264 -12.86 -8.99 0.02
C PRO A 264 -11.89 -9.11 -1.16
N PHE A 265 -10.94 -10.07 -1.08
CA PHE A 265 -9.97 -10.32 -2.15
C PHE A 265 -10.63 -10.60 -3.50
N GLN A 266 -11.77 -11.26 -3.50
CA GLN A 266 -12.55 -11.56 -4.70
C GLN A 266 -12.96 -10.29 -5.47
N GLN A 267 -13.31 -9.23 -4.75
CA GLN A 267 -13.64 -7.94 -5.37
C GLN A 267 -12.40 -7.34 -6.05
N TRP A 268 -11.25 -7.36 -5.38
CA TRP A 268 -10.00 -6.89 -5.97
C TRP A 268 -9.66 -7.66 -7.25
N VAL A 269 -9.82 -8.99 -7.26
CA VAL A 269 -9.59 -9.82 -8.46
C VAL A 269 -10.53 -9.42 -9.58
N ALA A 270 -11.82 -9.24 -9.31
CA ALA A 270 -12.79 -8.83 -10.33
C ALA A 270 -12.42 -7.50 -10.99
N GLU A 271 -11.93 -6.55 -10.23
CA GLU A 271 -11.47 -5.22 -10.70
C GLU A 271 -10.15 -5.29 -11.49
N ASN A 272 -9.32 -6.31 -11.25
CA ASN A 272 -7.94 -6.38 -11.78
C ASN A 272 -7.67 -7.61 -12.67
N VAL A 273 -8.69 -8.38 -13.03
CA VAL A 273 -8.53 -9.64 -13.78
C VAL A 273 -7.81 -9.45 -15.12
N ALA A 274 -7.93 -8.30 -15.75
CA ALA A 274 -7.26 -7.98 -17.01
C ALA A 274 -5.72 -8.09 -16.92
N ALA A 275 -5.13 -7.88 -15.75
CA ALA A 275 -3.69 -8.00 -15.54
C ALA A 275 -3.17 -9.45 -15.69
N PHE A 276 -4.04 -10.45 -15.57
CA PHE A 276 -3.71 -11.88 -15.61
C PHE A 276 -4.08 -12.57 -16.94
N ARG A 277 -4.63 -11.82 -17.91
CA ARG A 277 -5.02 -12.30 -19.25
C ARG A 277 -3.88 -12.31 -20.24
#